data_62522c6e3db64699c072ee9c4e9ee0fe
#
_entry.id   62522c6e3db64699c072ee9c4e9ee0fe
#
_cell.length_a   1.000
_cell.length_b   1.000
_cell.length_c   1.000
_cell.angle_alpha   90.00
_cell.angle_beta   90.00
_cell.angle_gamma   90.00
#
_symmetry.space_group_name_H-M   'P 1'
#
loop_
_entity.id
_entity.type
_entity.pdbx_description
1 polymer ?
#
loop_
_entity_poly.entity_id
_entity_poly.type
_entity_poly.pdbx_seq_one_letter_code
_entity_poly.pdbx_strand_id
1 'polypeptide(L)'
;MNYPPLQGFKLVLATLALSLAVFMEVLDSTIANVAVPVIAGDLGAATTQGTWVITSFAVANAISVPLTGFLAKRFGEVKIFIAAVIGFVVTSWLCGIAHNLQALVFFRVLQGFIAGPLIPLSQSLLMASYPPEKRTLALALWAMTVVVAPVLGPILGGWISDNWHWGW
;
A
#
# COMPACT_ATOMS: atom_id res chain seq x y z
N MET A 1 -22.38 -4.04 -9.62
CA MET A 1 -22.76 -2.77 -10.30
C MET A 1 -22.14 -2.77 -11.68
N ASN A 2 -22.93 -2.67 -12.76
CA ASN A 2 -22.39 -2.54 -14.12
C ASN A 2 -22.04 -1.08 -14.36
N TYR A 3 -20.82 -0.69 -14.07
CA TYR A 3 -20.32 0.59 -14.54
C TYR A 3 -20.05 0.50 -16.05
N PRO A 4 -20.49 1.49 -16.86
CA PRO A 4 -20.08 1.52 -18.25
C PRO A 4 -18.55 1.65 -18.31
N PRO A 5 -17.86 0.96 -19.25
CA PRO A 5 -16.42 1.05 -19.38
C PRO A 5 -16.01 2.50 -19.62
N LEU A 6 -14.99 2.93 -18.89
CA LEU A 6 -14.45 4.27 -19.02
C LEU A 6 -13.75 4.41 -20.37
N GLN A 7 -13.71 5.64 -20.91
CA GLN A 7 -13.09 5.91 -22.21
C GLN A 7 -12.17 7.14 -22.14
N GLY A 8 -11.19 7.16 -23.02
CA GLY A 8 -10.31 8.31 -23.20
C GLY A 8 -9.54 8.67 -21.93
N PHE A 9 -9.44 9.95 -21.65
CA PHE A 9 -8.66 10.50 -20.54
C PHE A 9 -9.09 9.99 -19.15
N LYS A 10 -10.39 9.76 -18.94
CA LYS A 10 -10.91 9.22 -17.68
C LYS A 10 -10.40 7.81 -17.39
N LEU A 11 -10.27 6.97 -18.42
CA LEU A 11 -9.71 5.63 -18.29
C LEU A 11 -8.23 5.68 -17.90
N VAL A 12 -7.46 6.56 -18.52
CA VAL A 12 -6.02 6.73 -18.20
C VAL A 12 -5.86 7.21 -16.75
N LEU A 13 -6.63 8.21 -16.32
CA LEU A 13 -6.58 8.69 -14.94
C LEU A 13 -6.95 7.60 -13.93
N ALA A 14 -8.01 6.84 -14.19
CA ALA A 14 -8.40 5.74 -13.31
C ALA A 14 -7.29 4.67 -13.22
N THR A 15 -6.71 4.29 -14.36
CA THR A 15 -5.61 3.32 -14.39
C THR A 15 -4.41 3.80 -13.60
N LEU A 16 -3.99 5.05 -13.79
CA LEU A 16 -2.88 5.65 -13.05
C LEU A 16 -3.18 5.71 -11.54
N ALA A 17 -4.37 6.17 -11.15
CA ALA A 17 -4.74 6.27 -9.74
C ALA A 17 -4.76 4.91 -9.05
N LEU A 18 -5.34 3.89 -9.69
CA LEU A 18 -5.39 2.53 -9.15
C LEU A 18 -4.00 1.89 -9.07
N SER A 19 -3.17 2.07 -10.10
CA SER A 19 -1.81 1.54 -10.14
C SER A 19 -0.89 2.24 -9.14
N LEU A 20 -0.96 3.57 -9.03
CA LEU A 20 -0.14 4.35 -8.09
C LEU A 20 -0.49 4.04 -6.63
N ALA A 21 -1.74 3.79 -6.30
CA ALA A 21 -2.13 3.42 -4.95
C ALA A 21 -1.48 2.08 -4.52
N VAL A 22 -1.47 1.09 -5.40
CA VAL A 22 -0.80 -0.20 -5.14
C VAL A 22 0.72 -0.04 -5.16
N PHE A 23 1.26 0.75 -6.08
CA PHE A 23 2.68 1.08 -6.10
C PHE A 23 3.14 1.67 -4.76
N MET A 24 2.39 2.63 -4.22
CA MET A 24 2.66 3.25 -2.93
C MET A 24 2.66 2.22 -1.78
N GLU A 25 1.67 1.31 -1.73
CA GLU A 25 1.58 0.27 -0.71
C GLU A 25 2.79 -0.69 -0.77
N VAL A 26 3.11 -1.18 -1.97
CA VAL A 26 4.22 -2.12 -2.17
C VAL A 26 5.57 -1.44 -1.93
N LEU A 27 5.72 -0.19 -2.36
CA LEU A 27 6.91 0.62 -2.13
C LEU A 27 7.15 0.84 -0.63
N ASP A 28 6.12 1.27 0.13
CA ASP A 28 6.19 1.46 1.57
C ASP A 28 6.65 0.18 2.29
N SER A 29 6.06 -0.96 1.94
CA SER A 29 6.44 -2.27 2.51
C SER A 29 7.90 -2.63 2.21
N THR A 30 8.39 -2.34 1.02
CA THR A 30 9.78 -2.68 0.61
C THR A 30 10.81 -1.70 1.17
N ILE A 31 10.48 -0.41 1.28
CA ILE A 31 11.32 0.58 1.99
C ILE A 31 11.45 0.19 3.47
N ALA A 32 10.34 -0.14 4.13
CA ALA A 32 10.35 -0.54 5.53
C ALA A 32 11.27 -1.74 5.79
N ASN A 33 11.31 -2.74 4.87
CA ASN A 33 12.20 -3.89 5.00
C ASN A 33 13.68 -3.51 5.05
N VAL A 34 14.11 -2.54 4.26
CA VAL A 34 15.51 -2.07 4.22
C VAL A 34 15.81 -1.16 5.41
N ALA A 35 14.85 -0.36 5.84
CA ALA A 35 15.03 0.63 6.90
C ALA A 35 15.01 0.03 8.33
N VAL A 36 14.60 -1.24 8.53
CA VAL A 36 14.51 -1.87 9.87
C VAL A 36 15.75 -1.68 10.74
N PRO A 37 16.99 -1.91 10.27
CA PRO A 37 18.17 -1.73 11.12
C PRO A 37 18.35 -0.28 11.60
N VAL A 38 18.09 0.69 10.72
CA VAL A 38 18.19 2.12 11.02
C VAL A 38 17.08 2.53 12.01
N ILE A 39 15.84 2.11 11.74
CA ILE A 39 14.68 2.36 12.62
C ILE A 39 14.93 1.79 14.03
N ALA A 40 15.42 0.55 14.12
CA ALA A 40 15.71 -0.08 15.39
C ALA A 40 16.80 0.67 16.17
N GLY A 41 17.86 1.08 15.46
CA GLY A 41 18.95 1.88 16.04
C GLY A 41 18.47 3.23 16.58
N ASP A 42 17.73 3.98 15.80
CA ASP A 42 17.21 5.30 16.17
C ASP A 42 16.21 5.23 17.34
N LEU A 43 15.42 4.18 17.41
CA LEU A 43 14.43 3.97 18.49
C LEU A 43 15.00 3.22 19.71
N GLY A 44 16.32 2.96 19.74
CA GLY A 44 16.99 2.29 20.86
C GLY A 44 16.52 0.86 21.08
N ALA A 45 16.10 0.16 20.01
CA ALA A 45 15.58 -1.19 20.05
C ALA A 45 16.57 -2.18 19.42
N ALA A 46 16.51 -3.46 19.83
CA ALA A 46 17.25 -4.50 19.15
C ALA A 46 16.71 -4.71 17.73
N THR A 47 17.59 -5.08 16.77
CA THR A 47 17.19 -5.35 15.38
C THR A 47 16.10 -6.42 15.28
N THR A 48 16.16 -7.42 16.15
CA THR A 48 15.12 -8.47 16.27
C THR A 48 13.75 -7.90 16.68
N GLN A 49 13.72 -6.84 17.47
CA GLN A 49 12.49 -6.13 17.81
C GLN A 49 12.02 -5.24 16.65
N GLY A 50 12.94 -4.67 15.88
CA GLY A 50 12.64 -3.89 14.68
C GLY A 50 11.86 -4.70 13.61
N THR A 51 12.02 -6.03 13.56
CA THR A 51 11.25 -6.88 12.63
C THR A 51 9.75 -6.84 12.89
N TRP A 52 9.30 -6.46 14.09
CA TRP A 52 7.87 -6.27 14.37
C TRP A 52 7.23 -5.18 13.52
N VAL A 53 8.00 -4.20 13.05
CA VAL A 53 7.53 -3.14 12.14
C VAL A 53 6.98 -3.74 10.85
N ILE A 54 7.64 -4.77 10.31
CA ILE A 54 7.22 -5.47 9.09
C ILE A 54 6.13 -6.48 9.40
N THR A 55 6.36 -7.32 10.42
CA THR A 55 5.46 -8.42 10.75
C THR A 55 4.07 -7.92 11.15
N SER A 56 3.99 -6.85 11.94
CA SER A 56 2.72 -6.27 12.37
C SER A 56 1.88 -5.77 11.19
N PHE A 57 2.51 -5.08 10.24
CA PHE A 57 1.85 -4.66 8.99
C PHE A 57 1.35 -5.86 8.19
N ALA A 58 2.21 -6.85 7.95
CA ALA A 58 1.88 -8.01 7.13
C ALA A 58 0.73 -8.83 7.73
N VAL A 59 0.73 -9.06 9.05
CA VAL A 59 -0.36 -9.79 9.74
C VAL A 59 -1.67 -9.02 9.67
N ALA A 60 -1.66 -7.72 9.93
CA ALA A 60 -2.85 -6.89 9.88
C ALA A 60 -3.43 -6.82 8.45
N ASN A 61 -2.56 -6.70 7.44
CA ASN A 61 -2.94 -6.73 6.03
C ASN A 61 -3.59 -8.07 5.67
N ALA A 62 -2.96 -9.19 6.04
CA ALA A 62 -3.48 -10.53 5.77
C ALA A 62 -4.86 -10.79 6.41
N ILE A 63 -5.13 -10.21 7.60
CA ILE A 63 -6.46 -10.28 8.25
C ILE A 63 -7.48 -9.42 7.50
N SER A 64 -7.07 -8.26 6.99
CA SER A 64 -7.97 -7.30 6.33
C SER A 64 -8.36 -7.71 4.90
N VAL A 65 -7.47 -8.39 4.16
CA VAL A 65 -7.74 -8.82 2.78
C VAL A 65 -9.04 -9.62 2.63
N PRO A 66 -9.34 -10.66 3.43
CA PRO A 66 -10.61 -11.38 3.32
C PRO A 66 -11.85 -10.53 3.63
N LEU A 67 -11.71 -9.51 4.48
CA LEU A 67 -12.82 -8.61 4.84
C LEU A 67 -13.19 -7.65 3.70
N THR A 68 -12.31 -7.46 2.72
CA THR A 68 -12.50 -6.54 1.60
C THR A 68 -13.80 -6.82 0.85
N GLY A 69 -14.10 -8.09 0.56
CA GLY A 69 -15.31 -8.47 -0.16
C GLY A 69 -16.60 -8.10 0.58
N PHE A 70 -16.62 -8.25 1.90
CA PHE A 70 -17.75 -7.84 2.73
C PHE A 70 -17.90 -6.32 2.77
N LEU A 71 -16.81 -5.59 3.00
CA LEU A 71 -16.81 -4.14 3.05
C LEU A 71 -17.22 -3.51 1.71
N ALA A 72 -16.70 -4.05 0.60
CA ALA A 72 -17.03 -3.59 -0.75
C ALA A 72 -18.51 -3.79 -1.10
N LYS A 73 -19.10 -4.92 -0.70
CA LYS A 73 -20.54 -5.18 -0.88
C LYS A 73 -21.42 -4.26 -0.05
N ARG A 74 -21.00 -3.92 1.18
CA ARG A 74 -21.78 -3.11 2.11
C ARG A 74 -21.70 -1.61 1.81
N PHE A 75 -20.50 -1.10 1.50
CA PHE A 75 -20.25 0.34 1.40
C PHE A 75 -19.92 0.80 -0.03
N GLY A 76 -19.65 -0.14 -0.93
CA GLY A 76 -19.26 0.11 -2.32
C GLY A 76 -17.74 0.13 -2.51
N GLU A 77 -17.28 -0.49 -3.62
CA GLU A 77 -15.86 -0.69 -3.92
C GLU A 77 -15.07 0.62 -4.00
N VAL A 78 -15.60 1.62 -4.72
CA VAL A 78 -14.92 2.92 -4.91
C VAL A 78 -14.77 3.67 -3.58
N LYS A 79 -15.80 3.67 -2.74
CA LYS A 79 -15.74 4.37 -1.45
C LYS A 79 -14.72 3.73 -0.51
N ILE A 80 -14.69 2.39 -0.44
CA ILE A 80 -13.72 1.67 0.38
C ILE A 80 -12.31 1.88 -0.15
N PHE A 81 -12.11 1.86 -1.47
CA PHE A 81 -10.80 2.11 -2.07
C PHE A 81 -10.28 3.51 -1.73
N ILE A 82 -11.11 4.55 -1.91
CA ILE A 82 -10.72 5.92 -1.57
C ILE A 82 -10.42 6.07 -0.08
N ALA A 83 -11.27 5.50 0.79
CA ALA A 83 -11.05 5.51 2.24
C ALA A 83 -9.75 4.80 2.62
N ALA A 84 -9.45 3.67 1.97
CA ALA A 84 -8.19 2.94 2.18
C ALA A 84 -6.97 3.75 1.72
N VAL A 85 -7.01 4.41 0.57
CA VAL A 85 -5.91 5.28 0.11
C VAL A 85 -5.67 6.43 1.09
N ILE A 86 -6.72 7.15 1.48
CA ILE A 86 -6.59 8.28 2.43
C ILE A 86 -6.07 7.78 3.78
N GLY A 87 -6.67 6.72 4.31
CA GLY A 87 -6.26 6.14 5.58
C GLY A 87 -4.82 5.62 5.56
N PHE A 88 -4.38 5.02 4.45
CA PHE A 88 -3.00 4.57 4.27
C PHE A 88 -2.02 5.74 4.34
N VAL A 89 -2.29 6.84 3.62
CA VAL A 89 -1.44 8.04 3.65
C VAL A 89 -1.37 8.63 5.07
N VAL A 90 -2.52 8.73 5.75
CA VAL A 90 -2.55 9.26 7.12
C VAL A 90 -1.77 8.36 8.09
N THR A 91 -1.95 7.04 8.02
CA THR A 91 -1.22 6.11 8.90
C THR A 91 0.26 6.03 8.54
N SER A 92 0.64 6.16 7.27
CA SER A 92 2.03 6.27 6.85
C SER A 92 2.70 7.51 7.48
N TRP A 93 2.03 8.65 7.43
CA TRP A 93 2.51 9.86 8.10
C TRP A 93 2.65 9.67 9.62
N LEU A 94 1.69 9.01 10.27
CA LEU A 94 1.78 8.69 11.71
C LEU A 94 2.96 7.76 12.02
N CYS A 95 3.28 6.82 11.13
CA CYS A 95 4.49 5.99 11.26
C CYS A 95 5.75 6.84 11.23
N GLY A 96 5.83 7.84 10.33
CA GLY A 96 6.99 8.73 10.18
C GLY A 96 7.27 9.61 11.40
N ILE A 97 6.24 9.94 12.20
CA ILE A 97 6.38 10.75 13.43
C ILE A 97 6.42 9.92 14.71
N ALA A 98 6.51 8.60 14.61
CA ALA A 98 6.56 7.73 15.79
C ALA A 98 7.87 7.92 16.56
N HIS A 99 7.77 8.17 17.88
CA HIS A 99 8.92 8.43 18.75
C HIS A 99 9.44 7.20 19.51
N ASN A 100 8.78 6.06 19.37
CA ASN A 100 9.20 4.79 19.98
C ASN A 100 8.67 3.61 19.16
N LEU A 101 9.31 2.45 19.35
CA LEU A 101 8.99 1.23 18.60
C LEU A 101 7.52 0.78 18.80
N GLN A 102 6.98 0.90 20.00
CA GLN A 102 5.61 0.45 20.30
C GLN A 102 4.57 1.28 19.53
N ALA A 103 4.74 2.61 19.51
CA ALA A 103 3.88 3.50 18.73
C ALA A 103 3.99 3.20 17.22
N LEU A 104 5.21 2.98 16.72
CA LEU A 104 5.44 2.63 15.32
C LEU A 104 4.75 1.30 14.96
N VAL A 105 4.92 0.26 15.77
CA VAL A 105 4.25 -1.04 15.57
C VAL A 105 2.73 -0.90 15.59
N PHE A 106 2.18 -0.11 16.49
CA PHE A 106 0.75 0.18 16.55
C PHE A 106 0.25 0.86 15.26
N PHE A 107 0.96 1.88 14.77
CA PHE A 107 0.60 2.55 13.52
C PHE A 107 0.76 1.63 12.32
N ARG A 108 1.74 0.72 12.33
CA ARG A 108 1.90 -0.32 11.29
C ARG A 108 0.75 -1.32 11.27
N VAL A 109 0.21 -1.70 12.44
CA VAL A 109 -1.02 -2.53 12.50
C VAL A 109 -2.19 -1.80 11.85
N LEU A 110 -2.41 -0.53 12.19
CA LEU A 110 -3.47 0.28 11.59
C LEU A 110 -3.29 0.42 10.09
N GLN A 111 -2.07 0.74 9.66
CA GLN A 111 -1.72 0.91 8.25
C GLN A 111 -1.94 -0.39 7.47
N GLY A 112 -1.48 -1.53 7.97
CA GLY A 112 -1.68 -2.84 7.34
C GLY A 112 -3.15 -3.21 7.24
N PHE A 113 -3.94 -2.96 8.27
CA PHE A 113 -5.38 -3.23 8.25
C PHE A 113 -6.12 -2.37 7.20
N ILE A 114 -5.73 -1.11 7.07
CA ILE A 114 -6.29 -0.18 6.09
C ILE A 114 -5.83 -0.52 4.67
N ALA A 115 -4.61 -1.02 4.50
CA ALA A 115 -4.01 -1.38 3.22
C ALA A 115 -4.67 -2.61 2.56
N GLY A 116 -5.16 -3.57 3.35
CA GLY A 116 -5.68 -4.84 2.84
C GLY A 116 -6.64 -4.75 1.65
N PRO A 117 -7.57 -3.79 1.60
CA PRO A 117 -8.45 -3.58 0.45
C PRO A 117 -7.78 -3.03 -0.82
N LEU A 118 -6.59 -2.42 -0.76
CA LEU A 118 -6.00 -1.67 -1.89
C LEU A 118 -5.72 -2.57 -3.09
N ILE A 119 -5.01 -3.68 -2.91
CA ILE A 119 -4.67 -4.61 -3.99
C ILE A 119 -5.92 -5.23 -4.63
N PRO A 120 -6.81 -5.93 -3.90
CA PRO A 120 -7.96 -6.60 -4.50
C PRO A 120 -8.96 -5.62 -5.13
N LEU A 121 -9.20 -4.44 -4.52
CA LEU A 121 -10.11 -3.46 -5.09
C LEU A 121 -9.51 -2.74 -6.30
N SER A 122 -8.20 -2.48 -6.32
CA SER A 122 -7.56 -1.91 -7.51
C SER A 122 -7.73 -2.80 -8.73
N GLN A 123 -7.55 -4.11 -8.59
CA GLN A 123 -7.77 -5.08 -9.67
C GLN A 123 -9.24 -5.15 -10.09
N SER A 124 -10.17 -5.23 -9.11
CA SER A 124 -11.61 -5.27 -9.38
C SER A 124 -12.06 -4.03 -10.16
N LEU A 125 -11.71 -2.84 -9.67
CA LEU A 125 -12.07 -1.56 -10.28
C LEU A 125 -11.41 -1.38 -11.65
N LEU A 126 -10.17 -1.83 -11.82
CA LEU A 126 -9.47 -1.78 -13.10
C LEU A 126 -10.18 -2.66 -14.14
N MET A 127 -10.50 -3.90 -13.79
CA MET A 127 -11.24 -4.81 -14.68
C MET A 127 -12.64 -4.30 -15.00
N ALA A 128 -13.32 -3.64 -14.06
CA ALA A 128 -14.63 -3.03 -14.30
C ALA A 128 -14.56 -1.80 -15.21
N SER A 129 -13.43 -1.09 -15.22
CA SER A 129 -13.23 0.12 -16.02
C SER A 129 -12.89 -0.18 -17.49
N TYR A 130 -12.35 -1.36 -17.80
CA TYR A 130 -11.94 -1.74 -19.14
C TYR A 130 -12.95 -2.64 -19.85
N PRO A 131 -13.12 -2.50 -21.19
CA PRO A 131 -13.89 -3.45 -21.97
C PRO A 131 -13.23 -4.84 -21.94
N PRO A 132 -14.01 -5.94 -22.05
CA PRO A 132 -13.52 -7.30 -21.88
C PRO A 132 -12.25 -7.63 -22.68
N GLU A 133 -12.16 -7.13 -23.91
CA GLU A 133 -11.06 -7.39 -24.85
C GLU A 133 -9.72 -6.78 -24.39
N LYS A 134 -9.77 -5.75 -23.55
CA LYS A 134 -8.58 -5.00 -23.08
C LYS A 134 -8.23 -5.27 -21.63
N ARG A 135 -8.97 -6.12 -20.91
CA ARG A 135 -8.72 -6.42 -19.49
C ARG A 135 -7.36 -7.05 -19.24
N THR A 136 -6.92 -7.94 -20.14
CA THR A 136 -5.58 -8.56 -20.04
C THR A 136 -4.47 -7.51 -20.11
N LEU A 137 -4.59 -6.54 -21.02
CA LEU A 137 -3.63 -5.45 -21.12
C LEU A 137 -3.64 -4.57 -19.85
N ALA A 138 -4.83 -4.26 -19.33
CA ALA A 138 -4.97 -3.49 -18.10
C ALA A 138 -4.29 -4.17 -16.90
N LEU A 139 -4.51 -5.47 -16.73
CA LEU A 139 -3.85 -6.27 -15.69
C LEU A 139 -2.34 -6.36 -15.90
N ALA A 140 -1.86 -6.44 -17.14
CA ALA A 140 -0.42 -6.45 -17.41
C ALA A 140 0.23 -5.10 -17.00
N LEU A 141 -0.39 -3.97 -17.34
CA LEU A 141 0.08 -2.64 -16.92
C LEU A 141 0.09 -2.49 -15.40
N TRP A 142 -0.96 -2.96 -14.74
CA TRP A 142 -1.05 -2.97 -13.28
C TRP A 142 0.05 -3.86 -12.66
N ALA A 143 0.26 -5.07 -13.19
CA ALA A 143 1.29 -5.99 -12.71
C ALA A 143 2.71 -5.42 -12.83
N MET A 144 3.00 -4.67 -13.90
CA MET A 144 4.28 -3.96 -14.04
C MET A 144 4.54 -3.03 -12.85
N THR A 145 3.52 -2.33 -12.36
CA THR A 145 3.65 -1.43 -11.21
C THR A 145 4.03 -2.20 -9.93
N VAL A 146 3.41 -3.37 -9.72
CA VAL A 146 3.69 -4.23 -8.58
C VAL A 146 5.12 -4.81 -8.63
N VAL A 147 5.65 -5.07 -9.83
CA VAL A 147 7.01 -5.59 -10.01
C VAL A 147 8.08 -4.50 -9.86
N VAL A 148 7.78 -3.28 -10.33
CA VAL A 148 8.74 -2.16 -10.27
C VAL A 148 8.90 -1.63 -8.84
N ALA A 149 7.86 -1.62 -8.03
CA ALA A 149 7.92 -1.11 -6.66
C ALA A 149 8.97 -1.81 -5.76
N PRO A 150 9.07 -3.16 -5.73
CA PRO A 150 10.11 -3.86 -4.98
C PRO A 150 11.55 -3.59 -5.45
N VAL A 151 11.72 -3.21 -6.70
CA VAL A 151 13.05 -2.84 -7.25
C VAL A 151 13.43 -1.44 -6.78
N LEU A 152 12.49 -0.50 -6.80
CA LEU A 152 12.73 0.88 -6.38
C LEU A 152 12.79 1.04 -4.87
N GLY A 153 12.07 0.20 -4.11
CA GLY A 153 12.00 0.28 -2.65
C GLY A 153 13.37 0.27 -1.95
N PRO A 154 14.21 -0.73 -2.18
CA PRO A 154 15.55 -0.77 -1.59
C PRO A 154 16.45 0.39 -2.01
N ILE A 155 16.35 0.84 -3.25
CA ILE A 155 17.14 1.97 -3.77
C ILE A 155 16.72 3.27 -3.06
N LEU A 156 15.43 3.56 -3.02
CA LEU A 156 14.90 4.76 -2.39
C LEU A 156 15.03 4.68 -0.86
N GLY A 157 14.71 3.53 -0.27
CA GLY A 157 14.80 3.32 1.18
C GLY A 157 16.24 3.43 1.70
N GLY A 158 17.20 2.86 1.00
CA GLY A 158 18.62 3.00 1.32
C GLY A 158 19.06 4.46 1.23
N TRP A 159 18.77 5.12 0.10
CA TRP A 159 19.14 6.52 -0.11
C TRP A 159 18.51 7.47 0.93
N ILE A 160 17.22 7.28 1.27
CA ILE A 160 16.53 8.07 2.30
C ILE A 160 17.17 7.82 3.67
N SER A 161 17.40 6.57 4.04
CA SER A 161 17.98 6.21 5.33
C SER A 161 19.41 6.72 5.53
N ASP A 162 20.19 6.85 4.43
CA ASP A 162 21.56 7.33 4.48
C ASP A 162 21.66 8.87 4.51
N ASN A 163 20.69 9.57 3.92
CA ASN A 163 20.79 11.03 3.75
C ASN A 163 19.75 11.83 4.55
N TRP A 164 18.67 11.19 4.97
CA TRP A 164 17.53 11.82 5.64
C TRP A 164 17.04 10.96 6.81
N HIS A 165 16.14 11.48 7.62
CA HIS A 165 15.49 10.69 8.65
C HIS A 165 14.57 9.63 8.01
N TRP A 166 14.62 8.39 8.50
CA TRP A 166 13.84 7.25 7.97
C TRP A 166 12.32 7.49 7.94
N GLY A 167 11.82 8.40 8.75
CA GLY A 167 10.38 8.73 8.80
C GLY A 167 9.87 9.52 7.58
N TRP A 168 10.76 9.94 6.65
CA TRP A 168 10.38 10.58 5.40
C TRP A 168 10.13 9.57 4.29
#